data_d8be4b358a1ea43593b026b8263de4da
#
_entry.id   d8be4b358a1ea43593b026b8263de4da
#
_cell.length_a   1.000
_cell.length_b   1.000
_cell.length_c   1.000
_cell.angle_alpha   90.00
_cell.angle_beta   90.00
_cell.angle_gamma   90.00
#
_symmetry.space_group_name_H-M   'P 1'
#
loop_
_entity.id
_entity.type
_entity.pdbx_description
1 polymer ?
#
loop_
_entity_poly.entity_id
_entity_poly.type
_entity_poly.pdbx_seq_one_letter_code
_entity_poly.pdbx_strand_id
1 'polypeptide(L)'
;IVACLALGAINETTGILFIIFALILRDIGSGSLNMPATNMGMQAVPAEYATHAAAVTSWMRQCVISLAIGLSNTFQTARTEHYQSLDGAASYNLCYANAMSDLFHIITICFVIGLVAVYFSKSRKKA
;
A
#
# COMPACT_ATOMS: atom_id res chain seq x y z
N ILE A 1 5.11 -1.62 7.32
CA ILE A 1 5.20 -0.26 7.88
C ILE A 1 6.64 0.26 7.79
N VAL A 2 7.62 -0.43 8.39
CA VAL A 2 9.03 0.00 8.35
C VAL A 2 9.54 0.23 6.93
N ALA A 3 9.25 -0.68 6.00
CA ALA A 3 9.62 -0.53 4.59
C ALA A 3 8.93 0.66 3.91
N CYS A 4 7.67 0.94 4.24
CA CYS A 4 6.96 2.10 3.69
C CYS A 4 7.52 3.42 4.23
N LEU A 5 7.89 3.48 5.51
CA LEU A 5 8.57 4.64 6.11
C LEU A 5 9.96 4.86 5.48
N ALA A 6 10.71 3.79 5.25
CA ALA A 6 11.99 3.85 4.56
C ALA A 6 11.86 4.37 3.12
N LEU A 7 10.81 3.95 2.41
CA LEU A 7 10.49 4.45 1.07
C LEU A 7 9.97 5.90 1.08
N GLY A 8 9.29 6.33 2.15
CA GLY A 8 8.87 7.72 2.33
C GLY A 8 10.02 8.70 2.62
N ALA A 9 11.18 8.21 3.06
CA ALA A 9 12.37 9.00 3.35
C ALA A 9 13.38 9.05 2.18
N ILE A 10 12.96 8.67 0.97
CA ILE A 10 13.82 8.68 -0.22
C ILE A 10 14.12 10.11 -0.65
N ASN A 11 15.42 10.43 -0.76
CA ASN A 11 15.96 11.66 -1.33
C ASN A 11 16.72 11.34 -2.61
N GLU A 12 17.03 12.35 -3.42
CA GLU A 12 17.78 12.21 -4.67
C GLU A 12 19.15 11.51 -4.50
N THR A 13 19.74 11.58 -3.31
CA THR A 13 21.01 10.93 -2.96
C THR A 13 20.86 9.48 -2.50
N THR A 14 19.64 8.96 -2.45
CA THR A 14 19.40 7.59 -1.96
C THR A 14 19.86 6.58 -2.99
N GLY A 15 20.79 5.71 -2.61
CA GLY A 15 21.36 4.71 -3.50
C GLY A 15 20.30 3.69 -3.97
N ILE A 16 20.35 3.30 -5.24
CA ILE A 16 19.45 2.32 -5.87
C ILE A 16 19.36 1.03 -5.06
N LEU A 17 20.46 0.58 -4.47
CA LEU A 17 20.51 -0.64 -3.64
C LEU A 17 19.59 -0.54 -2.41
N PHE A 18 19.50 0.63 -1.78
CA PHE A 18 18.60 0.85 -0.65
C PHE A 18 17.13 0.74 -1.06
N ILE A 19 16.79 1.31 -2.23
CA ILE A 19 15.43 1.23 -2.79
C ILE A 19 15.05 -0.22 -3.08
N ILE A 20 15.95 -0.98 -3.72
CA ILE A 20 15.73 -2.41 -4.02
C ILE A 20 15.52 -3.19 -2.72
N PHE A 21 16.35 -2.98 -1.71
CA PHE A 21 16.23 -3.66 -0.43
C PHE A 21 14.90 -3.34 0.29
N ALA A 22 14.51 -2.08 0.30
CA ALA A 22 13.24 -1.65 0.89
C ALA A 22 12.03 -2.25 0.16
N LEU A 23 12.06 -2.37 -1.17
CA LEU A 23 11.03 -3.02 -1.97
C LEU A 23 10.93 -4.51 -1.67
N ILE A 24 12.06 -5.23 -1.61
CA ILE A 24 12.09 -6.65 -1.26
C ILE A 24 11.50 -6.86 0.13
N LEU A 25 11.88 -6.07 1.11
CA LEU A 25 11.38 -6.15 2.48
C LEU A 25 9.87 -5.90 2.54
N ARG A 26 9.37 -4.94 1.76
CA ARG A 26 7.95 -4.64 1.62
C ARG A 26 7.20 -5.84 1.04
N ASP A 27 7.72 -6.45 -0.02
CA ASP A 27 7.05 -7.53 -0.75
C ASP A 27 7.03 -8.83 0.06
N ILE A 28 8.08 -9.14 0.82
CA ILE A 28 8.10 -10.24 1.78
C ILE A 28 7.00 -10.04 2.85
N GLY A 29 6.89 -8.84 3.41
CA GLY A 29 5.86 -8.52 4.39
C GLY A 29 4.44 -8.63 3.84
N SER A 30 4.20 -8.15 2.63
CA SER A 30 2.92 -8.25 1.93
C SER A 30 2.54 -9.68 1.59
N GLY A 31 3.48 -10.46 1.06
CA GLY A 31 3.29 -11.86 0.71
C GLY A 31 2.94 -12.73 1.92
N SER A 32 3.61 -12.51 3.04
CA SER A 32 3.38 -13.26 4.29
C SER A 32 1.96 -13.05 4.86
N LEU A 33 1.31 -11.92 4.61
CA LEU A 33 -0.05 -11.64 5.08
C LEU A 33 -1.12 -12.13 4.11
N ASN A 34 -0.80 -12.20 2.83
CA ASN A 34 -1.78 -12.49 1.78
C ASN A 34 -2.33 -13.93 1.86
N MET A 35 -1.45 -14.91 2.12
CA MET A 35 -1.82 -16.32 2.24
C MET A 35 -2.76 -16.59 3.43
N PRO A 36 -2.41 -16.23 4.68
CA PRO A 36 -3.28 -16.50 5.81
C PRO A 36 -4.61 -15.74 5.73
N ALA A 37 -4.63 -14.50 5.22
CA ALA A 37 -5.85 -13.73 5.04
C ALA A 37 -6.81 -14.40 4.05
N THR A 38 -6.29 -14.90 2.92
CA THR A 38 -7.09 -15.64 1.94
C THR A 38 -7.62 -16.95 2.51
N ASN A 39 -6.79 -17.73 3.21
CA ASN A 39 -7.19 -19.01 3.81
C ASN A 39 -8.26 -18.81 4.89
N MET A 40 -8.16 -17.81 5.74
CA MET A 40 -9.19 -17.49 6.73
C MET A 40 -10.53 -17.13 6.08
N GLY A 41 -10.51 -16.38 4.99
CA GLY A 41 -11.71 -16.05 4.23
C GLY A 41 -12.36 -17.28 3.61
N MET A 42 -11.56 -18.21 3.08
CA MET A 42 -12.05 -19.44 2.46
C MET A 42 -12.60 -20.46 3.48
N GLN A 43 -12.02 -20.52 4.68
CA GLN A 43 -12.52 -21.42 5.75
C GLN A 43 -13.90 -21.04 6.28
N ALA A 44 -14.32 -19.79 6.10
CA ALA A 44 -15.65 -19.32 6.50
C ALA A 44 -16.76 -19.70 5.52
N VAL A 45 -16.43 -20.31 4.36
CA VAL A 45 -17.36 -20.65 3.29
C VAL A 45 -17.54 -22.18 3.24
N PRO A 46 -18.80 -22.71 3.13
CA PRO A 46 -19.03 -24.13 2.91
C PRO A 46 -18.32 -24.65 1.67
N ALA A 47 -17.85 -25.91 1.72
CA ALA A 47 -17.03 -26.52 0.66
C ALA A 47 -17.70 -26.49 -0.73
N GLU A 48 -19.03 -26.56 -0.77
CA GLU A 48 -19.81 -26.49 -2.02
C GLU A 48 -19.64 -25.17 -2.78
N TYR A 49 -19.40 -24.06 -2.06
CA TYR A 49 -19.25 -22.72 -2.63
C TYR A 49 -17.80 -22.25 -2.69
N ALA A 50 -16.83 -23.08 -2.30
CA ALA A 50 -15.42 -22.69 -2.21
C ALA A 50 -14.87 -22.15 -3.53
N THR A 51 -15.21 -22.78 -4.66
CA THR A 51 -14.78 -22.36 -6.01
C THR A 51 -15.35 -20.98 -6.38
N HIS A 52 -16.64 -20.76 -6.10
CA HIS A 52 -17.28 -19.47 -6.36
C HIS A 52 -16.73 -18.37 -5.47
N ALA A 53 -16.49 -18.66 -4.20
CA ALA A 53 -15.90 -17.73 -3.25
C ALA A 53 -14.47 -17.33 -3.65
N ALA A 54 -13.67 -18.28 -4.13
CA ALA A 54 -12.33 -18.00 -4.64
C ALA A 54 -12.36 -17.07 -5.86
N ALA A 55 -13.26 -17.34 -6.81
CA ALA A 55 -13.41 -16.51 -8.00
C ALA A 55 -13.86 -15.08 -7.65
N VAL A 56 -14.87 -14.94 -6.79
CA VAL A 56 -15.38 -13.63 -6.35
C VAL A 56 -14.30 -12.85 -5.59
N THR A 57 -13.57 -13.50 -4.67
CA THR A 57 -12.49 -12.88 -3.91
C THR A 57 -11.36 -12.40 -4.84
N SER A 58 -11.01 -13.19 -5.84
CA SER A 58 -10.00 -12.84 -6.83
C SER A 58 -10.42 -11.63 -7.69
N TRP A 59 -11.68 -11.65 -8.15
CA TRP A 59 -12.25 -10.54 -8.92
C TRP A 59 -12.34 -9.24 -8.11
N MET A 60 -12.87 -9.32 -6.88
CA MET A 60 -12.93 -8.17 -5.97
C MET A 60 -11.54 -7.57 -5.72
N ARG A 61 -10.54 -8.42 -5.47
CA ARG A 61 -9.15 -7.99 -5.30
C ARG A 61 -8.66 -7.21 -6.50
N GLN A 62 -8.92 -7.69 -7.72
CA GLN A 62 -8.48 -7.03 -8.94
C GLN A 62 -9.15 -5.66 -9.12
N CYS A 63 -10.44 -5.55 -8.83
CA CYS A 63 -11.15 -4.28 -8.86
C CYS A 63 -10.56 -3.27 -7.87
N VAL A 64 -10.30 -3.71 -6.63
CA VAL A 64 -9.71 -2.83 -5.59
C VAL A 64 -8.30 -2.38 -5.98
N ILE A 65 -7.47 -3.28 -6.52
CA ILE A 65 -6.12 -2.93 -6.98
C ILE A 65 -6.18 -1.90 -8.11
N SER A 66 -7.06 -2.09 -9.10
CA SER A 66 -7.21 -1.16 -10.22
C SER A 66 -7.65 0.24 -9.76
N LEU A 67 -8.61 0.32 -8.83
CA LEU A 67 -9.04 1.57 -8.22
C LEU A 67 -7.90 2.24 -7.44
N ALA A 68 -7.15 1.47 -6.64
CA ALA A 68 -6.04 1.98 -5.86
C ALA A 68 -4.93 2.57 -6.76
N ILE A 69 -4.61 1.89 -7.87
CA ILE A 69 -3.62 2.39 -8.85
C ILE A 69 -4.12 3.69 -9.48
N GLY A 70 -5.40 3.75 -9.92
CA GLY A 70 -5.99 4.95 -10.51
C GLY A 70 -5.95 6.15 -9.56
N LEU A 71 -6.38 5.95 -8.32
CA LEU A 71 -6.35 6.99 -7.28
C LEU A 71 -4.92 7.44 -6.96
N SER A 72 -3.98 6.50 -6.86
CA SER A 72 -2.57 6.81 -6.59
C SER A 72 -1.94 7.64 -7.71
N ASN A 73 -2.21 7.28 -8.97
CA ASN A 73 -1.71 8.04 -10.12
C ASN A 73 -2.31 9.45 -10.17
N THR A 74 -3.61 9.59 -9.95
CA THR A 74 -4.28 10.90 -9.92
C THR A 74 -3.71 11.78 -8.80
N PHE A 75 -3.55 11.23 -7.62
CA PHE A 75 -2.95 11.94 -6.49
C PHE A 75 -1.51 12.39 -6.81
N GLN A 76 -0.71 11.49 -7.36
CA GLN A 76 0.68 11.76 -7.70
C GLN A 76 0.81 12.86 -8.75
N THR A 77 -0.02 12.83 -9.80
CA THR A 77 -0.04 13.88 -10.84
C THR A 77 -0.42 15.22 -10.23
N ALA A 78 -1.50 15.28 -9.46
CA ALA A 78 -1.96 16.52 -8.82
C ALA A 78 -0.91 17.11 -7.85
N ARG A 79 -0.21 16.26 -7.10
CA ARG A 79 0.86 16.71 -6.19
C ARG A 79 2.10 17.18 -6.94
N THR A 80 2.48 16.51 -8.01
CA THR A 80 3.61 16.92 -8.84
C THR A 80 3.35 18.29 -9.48
N GLU A 81 2.15 18.53 -10.02
CA GLU A 81 1.74 19.82 -10.56
C GLU A 81 1.74 20.92 -9.48
N HIS A 82 1.27 20.60 -8.28
CA HIS A 82 1.28 21.55 -7.16
C HIS A 82 2.72 21.94 -6.77
N TYR A 83 3.65 20.99 -6.68
CA TYR A 83 5.05 21.28 -6.39
C TYR A 83 5.72 22.09 -7.52
N GLN A 84 5.39 21.80 -8.76
CA GLN A 84 5.90 22.60 -9.90
C GLN A 84 5.37 24.05 -9.89
N SER A 85 4.14 24.27 -9.41
CA SER A 85 3.58 25.63 -9.32
C SER A 85 4.19 26.45 -8.19
N LEU A 86 4.70 25.80 -7.13
CA LEU A 86 5.35 26.46 -5.98
C LEU A 86 6.81 26.77 -6.25
N ASP A 87 7.53 25.82 -6.84
CA ASP A 87 8.97 25.91 -7.13
C ASP A 87 9.20 25.92 -8.65
N GLY A 88 8.87 27.01 -9.30
CA GLY A 88 8.96 27.17 -10.76
C GLY A 88 10.34 26.93 -11.39
N ALA A 89 11.39 26.65 -10.60
CA ALA A 89 12.75 26.30 -11.02
C ALA A 89 13.16 24.87 -10.63
N ALA A 90 12.33 24.12 -9.88
CA ALA A 90 12.68 22.77 -9.45
C ALA A 90 12.59 21.78 -10.61
N SER A 91 13.57 20.87 -10.69
CA SER A 91 13.55 19.80 -11.67
C SER A 91 12.29 18.93 -11.49
N TYR A 92 11.63 18.56 -12.60
CA TYR A 92 10.47 17.65 -12.60
C TYR A 92 10.70 16.40 -11.74
N ASN A 93 11.92 15.85 -11.78
CA ASN A 93 12.32 14.67 -11.03
C ASN A 93 12.24 14.89 -9.52
N LEU A 94 12.59 16.08 -9.04
CA LEU A 94 12.52 16.43 -7.61
C LEU A 94 11.05 16.53 -7.14
N CYS A 95 10.22 17.22 -7.90
CA CYS A 95 8.79 17.33 -7.61
C CYS A 95 8.11 15.97 -7.60
N TYR A 96 8.48 15.09 -8.54
CA TYR A 96 7.97 13.73 -8.61
C TYR A 96 8.42 12.86 -7.42
N ALA A 97 9.69 12.97 -7.00
CA ALA A 97 10.20 12.26 -5.82
C ALA A 97 9.49 12.68 -4.53
N ASN A 98 9.23 13.98 -4.37
CA ASN A 98 8.49 14.49 -3.22
C ASN A 98 7.02 14.02 -3.22
N ALA A 99 6.36 14.02 -4.37
CA ALA A 99 5.00 13.50 -4.51
C ALA A 99 4.91 12.00 -4.21
N MET A 100 5.93 11.22 -4.58
CA MET A 100 6.06 9.80 -4.22
C MET A 100 6.23 9.61 -2.71
N SER A 101 7.08 10.40 -2.07
CA SER A 101 7.27 10.36 -0.62
C SER A 101 5.96 10.62 0.12
N ASP A 102 5.19 11.64 -0.28
CA ASP A 102 3.88 11.96 0.29
C ASP A 102 2.90 10.79 0.16
N LEU A 103 2.88 10.14 -0.99
CA LEU A 103 2.03 8.97 -1.24
C LEU A 103 2.38 7.80 -0.31
N PHE A 104 3.67 7.52 -0.10
CA PHE A 104 4.09 6.49 0.85
C PHE A 104 3.73 6.82 2.31
N HIS A 105 3.78 8.10 2.70
CA HIS A 105 3.32 8.52 4.02
C HIS A 105 1.81 8.29 4.22
N ILE A 106 0.99 8.62 3.23
CA ILE A 106 -0.46 8.37 3.27
C ILE A 106 -0.74 6.87 3.38
N ILE A 107 -0.08 6.04 2.57
CA ILE A 107 -0.20 4.58 2.65
C ILE A 107 0.18 4.07 4.04
N THR A 108 1.27 4.59 4.63
CA THR A 108 1.70 4.22 5.98
C THR A 108 0.64 4.54 7.03
N ILE A 109 0.02 5.72 6.95
CA ILE A 109 -1.07 6.13 7.85
C ILE A 109 -2.25 5.17 7.72
N CYS A 110 -2.65 4.82 6.50
CA CYS A 110 -3.71 3.84 6.26
C CYS A 110 -3.39 2.47 6.87
N PHE A 111 -2.15 2.01 6.76
CA PHE A 111 -1.71 0.76 7.40
C PHE A 111 -1.76 0.81 8.92
N VAL A 112 -1.36 1.92 9.53
CA VAL A 112 -1.43 2.11 10.98
C VAL A 112 -2.89 2.07 11.45
N ILE A 113 -3.79 2.77 10.75
CA ILE A 113 -5.23 2.74 11.06
C ILE A 113 -5.77 1.31 10.95
N GLY A 114 -5.40 0.57 9.90
CA GLY A 114 -5.79 -0.84 9.73
C GLY A 114 -5.30 -1.73 10.87
N LEU A 115 -4.07 -1.57 11.33
CA LEU A 115 -3.53 -2.31 12.49
C LEU A 115 -4.29 -2.00 13.78
N VAL A 116 -4.57 -0.74 14.03
CA VAL A 116 -5.34 -0.29 15.20
C VAL A 116 -6.74 -0.92 15.17
N ALA A 117 -7.41 -0.90 14.02
CA ALA A 117 -8.73 -1.52 13.85
C ALA A 117 -8.71 -3.02 14.14
N VAL A 118 -7.70 -3.75 13.65
CA VAL A 118 -7.53 -5.19 13.92
C VAL A 118 -7.25 -5.45 15.40
N TYR A 119 -6.43 -4.61 16.03
CA TYR A 119 -6.13 -4.75 17.46
C TYR A 119 -7.40 -4.60 18.33
N PHE A 120 -8.22 -3.58 18.04
CA PHE A 120 -9.48 -3.37 18.75
C PHE A 120 -10.51 -4.49 18.49
N SER A 121 -10.55 -5.00 17.27
CA SER A 121 -11.43 -6.14 16.92
C SER A 121 -11.05 -7.41 17.68
N LYS A 122 -9.76 -7.67 17.87
CA LYS A 122 -9.25 -8.81 18.64
C LYS A 122 -9.56 -8.69 20.14
N SER A 123 -9.53 -7.47 20.68
CA SER A 123 -9.84 -7.20 22.10
C SER A 123 -11.30 -7.52 22.42
N ARG A 124 -12.24 -7.24 21.51
CA ARG A 124 -13.66 -7.54 21.70
C ARG A 124 -14.02 -9.04 21.69
N LYS A 125 -13.21 -9.90 21.07
CA LYS A 125 -13.45 -11.35 21.06
C LYS A 125 -12.98 -12.08 22.34
N LYS A 126 -12.30 -11.38 23.25
CA LYS A 126 -11.83 -11.93 24.53
C LYS A 126 -12.71 -11.55 25.74
N ALA A 127 -13.71 -10.71 25.54
CA ALA A 127 -14.76 -10.37 26.51
C ALA A 127 -16.05 -11.08 26.15
#